data_cb2e6ec2ecee90faa28ff0814c3e487d
#
_entry.id   cb2e6ec2ecee90faa28ff0814c3e487d
#
_cell.length_a   1.000
_cell.length_b   1.000
_cell.length_c   1.000
_cell.angle_alpha   90.00
_cell.angle_beta   90.00
_cell.angle_gamma   90.00
#
_symmetry.space_group_name_H-M   'P 1'
#
loop_
_entity.id
_entity.type
_entity.pdbx_description
1 polymer ?
#
loop_
_entity_poly.entity_id
_entity_poly.type
_entity_poly.pdbx_seq_one_letter_code
_entity_poly.pdbx_strand_id
1 'polypeptide(L)'
;MLKRGRRRKTRTSELYEIAANSGTEIICCDLPRTHSVSAMTSSGSCYIGIDPFEIETEAEERVHLAHEIGHCETGSFYNAYSDFDIREKHELRADCWAAARLVPAQELICALKCGVVELWALAELFDVTEDFMQRSINIYCLKGILQPPCIVN
;
A
#
# COMPACT_ATOMS: atom_id res chain seq x y z
N MET A 1 2.66 1.24 35.18
CA MET A 1 3.27 0.34 34.18
C MET A 1 2.35 0.29 32.97
N LEU A 2 2.59 1.16 31.99
CA LEU A 2 1.79 1.19 30.77
C LEU A 2 2.12 -0.08 29.98
N LYS A 3 1.14 -0.99 29.82
CA LYS A 3 1.22 -2.10 28.89
C LYS A 3 1.44 -1.49 27.50
N ARG A 4 2.66 -1.60 26.94
CA ARG A 4 2.90 -1.37 25.52
C ARG A 4 1.94 -2.28 24.76
N GLY A 5 0.85 -1.70 24.28
CA GLY A 5 -0.05 -2.39 23.37
C GLY A 5 0.78 -2.89 22.21
N ARG A 6 0.87 -4.19 22.03
CA ARG A 6 1.58 -4.82 20.93
C ARG A 6 0.87 -4.36 19.67
N ARG A 7 1.53 -3.46 18.93
CA ARG A 7 1.03 -2.94 17.67
C ARG A 7 0.67 -4.12 16.77
N ARG A 8 -0.56 -4.14 16.27
CA ARG A 8 -1.02 -5.16 15.33
C ARG A 8 -0.66 -4.70 13.92
N LYS A 9 0.45 -5.19 13.39
CA LYS A 9 0.79 -5.01 11.98
C LYS A 9 -0.28 -5.66 11.11
N THR A 10 -0.68 -5.02 10.02
CA THR A 10 -1.53 -5.66 9.01
C THR A 10 -0.76 -6.82 8.41
N ARG A 11 -1.30 -8.01 8.50
CA ARG A 11 -0.69 -9.22 7.93
C ARG A 11 -1.05 -9.34 6.46
N THR A 12 -0.18 -9.98 5.68
CA THR A 12 -0.47 -10.31 4.28
C THR A 12 -1.76 -11.11 4.15
N SER A 13 -2.00 -12.08 5.05
CA SER A 13 -3.24 -12.85 5.11
C SER A 13 -4.50 -12.01 5.29
N GLU A 14 -4.43 -10.90 6.03
CA GLU A 14 -5.57 -9.99 6.21
C GLU A 14 -5.93 -9.27 4.89
N LEU A 15 -4.95 -9.00 4.04
CA LEU A 15 -5.20 -8.43 2.71
C LEU A 15 -5.91 -9.42 1.79
N TYR A 16 -5.52 -10.70 1.83
CA TYR A 16 -6.23 -11.75 1.11
C TYR A 16 -7.68 -11.90 1.59
N GLU A 17 -7.92 -11.79 2.90
CA GLU A 17 -9.27 -11.80 3.47
C GLU A 17 -10.09 -10.59 3.02
N ILE A 18 -9.49 -9.39 2.96
CA ILE A 18 -10.15 -8.18 2.46
C ILE A 18 -10.58 -8.38 1.00
N ALA A 19 -9.67 -8.84 0.16
CA ALA A 19 -9.96 -9.10 -1.25
C ALA A 19 -11.10 -10.12 -1.42
N ALA A 20 -11.03 -11.24 -0.68
CA ALA A 20 -12.07 -12.27 -0.72
C ALA A 20 -13.44 -11.75 -0.27
N ASN A 21 -13.47 -10.95 0.80
CA ASN A 21 -14.72 -10.35 1.31
C ASN A 21 -15.32 -9.33 0.36
N SER A 22 -14.50 -8.64 -0.44
CA SER A 22 -14.94 -7.71 -1.49
C SER A 22 -15.30 -8.42 -2.81
N GLY A 23 -15.16 -9.75 -2.88
CA GLY A 23 -15.37 -10.52 -4.10
C GLY A 23 -14.28 -10.33 -5.15
N THR A 24 -13.10 -9.87 -4.75
CA THR A 24 -11.93 -9.73 -5.62
C THR A 24 -11.17 -11.05 -5.65
N GLU A 25 -10.92 -11.56 -6.85
CA GLU A 25 -10.15 -12.79 -7.06
C GLU A 25 -8.67 -12.46 -7.27
N ILE A 26 -7.79 -13.15 -6.54
CA ILE A 26 -6.33 -13.01 -6.66
C ILE A 26 -5.77 -14.23 -7.38
N ILE A 27 -5.02 -13.98 -8.45
CA ILE A 27 -4.47 -15.00 -9.34
C ILE A 27 -2.95 -14.88 -9.36
N CYS A 28 -2.25 -15.97 -9.06
CA CYS A 28 -0.82 -16.07 -9.28
C CYS A 28 -0.54 -16.35 -10.76
N CYS A 29 0.20 -15.46 -11.41
CA CYS A 29 0.52 -15.58 -12.83
C CYS A 29 1.85 -14.87 -13.15
N ASP A 30 2.48 -15.28 -14.24
CA ASP A 30 3.67 -14.62 -14.78
C ASP A 30 3.29 -13.25 -15.37
N LEU A 31 3.95 -12.20 -14.91
CA LEU A 31 3.73 -10.81 -15.33
C LEU A 31 5.04 -10.17 -15.82
N PRO A 32 5.39 -10.31 -17.10
CA PRO A 32 6.74 -10.00 -17.61
C PRO A 32 7.15 -8.52 -17.53
N ARG A 33 6.27 -7.62 -17.08
CA ARG A 33 6.54 -6.16 -17.03
C ARG A 33 6.19 -5.51 -15.69
N THR A 34 5.57 -6.25 -14.78
CA THR A 34 5.12 -5.72 -13.50
C THR A 34 5.02 -6.85 -12.49
N HIS A 35 5.10 -6.53 -11.21
CA HIS A 35 5.00 -7.53 -10.11
C HIS A 35 3.53 -7.84 -9.76
N SER A 36 2.65 -6.89 -10.04
CA SER A 36 1.21 -7.03 -9.80
C SER A 36 0.40 -6.19 -10.79
N VAL A 37 -0.86 -6.51 -10.94
CA VAL A 37 -1.82 -5.76 -11.76
C VAL A 37 -3.24 -6.02 -11.27
N SER A 38 -4.10 -5.01 -11.33
CA SER A 38 -5.53 -5.16 -11.11
C SER A 38 -6.34 -4.82 -12.37
N ALA A 39 -7.46 -5.49 -12.54
CA ALA A 39 -8.37 -5.27 -13.63
C ALA A 39 -9.82 -5.38 -13.16
N MET A 40 -10.69 -4.57 -13.74
CA MET A 40 -12.14 -4.63 -13.51
C MET A 40 -12.85 -4.98 -14.80
N THR A 41 -13.78 -5.92 -14.72
CA THR A 41 -14.64 -6.29 -15.84
C THR A 41 -15.76 -5.28 -16.04
N SER A 42 -16.43 -5.32 -17.18
CA SER A 42 -17.61 -4.50 -17.44
C SER A 42 -18.78 -4.78 -16.49
N SER A 43 -18.80 -5.95 -15.85
CA SER A 43 -19.77 -6.33 -14.81
C SER A 43 -19.41 -5.80 -13.41
N GLY A 44 -18.23 -5.17 -13.24
CA GLY A 44 -17.75 -4.65 -11.96
C GLY A 44 -16.99 -5.65 -11.10
N SER A 45 -16.69 -6.85 -11.63
CA SER A 45 -15.85 -7.84 -10.93
C SER A 45 -14.38 -7.43 -11.01
N CYS A 46 -13.67 -7.50 -9.89
CA CYS A 46 -12.27 -7.13 -9.79
C CYS A 46 -11.37 -8.36 -9.69
N TYR A 47 -10.26 -8.32 -10.41
CA TYR A 47 -9.22 -9.35 -10.42
C TYR A 47 -7.86 -8.74 -10.16
N ILE A 48 -7.04 -9.43 -9.39
CA ILE A 48 -5.65 -9.05 -9.10
C ILE A 48 -4.72 -10.16 -9.55
N GLY A 49 -3.80 -9.86 -10.46
CA GLY A 49 -2.68 -10.72 -10.80
C GLY A 49 -1.47 -10.38 -9.93
N ILE A 50 -0.82 -11.39 -9.39
CA ILE A 50 0.45 -11.27 -8.66
C ILE A 50 1.46 -12.25 -9.27
N ASP A 51 2.68 -11.76 -9.51
CA ASP A 51 3.79 -12.59 -9.93
C ASP A 51 4.66 -13.00 -8.74
N PRO A 52 4.52 -14.25 -8.26
CA PRO A 52 5.27 -14.71 -7.09
C PRO A 52 6.77 -14.92 -7.37
N PHE A 53 7.21 -14.92 -8.64
CA PHE A 53 8.61 -15.09 -9.00
C PHE A 53 9.37 -13.76 -9.04
N GLU A 54 8.66 -12.65 -9.22
CA GLU A 54 9.23 -11.31 -9.24
C GLU A 54 9.16 -10.62 -7.85
N ILE A 55 8.42 -11.18 -6.90
CA ILE A 55 8.30 -10.68 -5.53
C ILE A 55 9.27 -11.44 -4.62
N GLU A 56 10.23 -10.72 -4.04
CA GLU A 56 11.31 -11.32 -3.25
C GLU A 56 11.00 -11.43 -1.75
N THR A 57 10.16 -10.52 -1.23
CA THR A 57 9.90 -10.43 0.21
C THR A 57 8.41 -10.35 0.53
N GLU A 58 8.06 -10.79 1.74
CA GLU A 58 6.67 -10.67 2.25
C GLU A 58 6.23 -9.21 2.38
N ALA A 59 7.14 -8.30 2.70
CA ALA A 59 6.86 -6.86 2.75
C ALA A 59 6.52 -6.32 1.36
N GLU A 60 7.22 -6.76 0.33
CA GLU A 60 6.95 -6.41 -1.06
C GLU A 60 5.60 -6.96 -1.53
N GLU A 61 5.31 -8.23 -1.27
CA GLU A 61 4.00 -8.83 -1.57
C GLU A 61 2.86 -8.04 -0.92
N ARG A 62 3.03 -7.68 0.34
CA ARG A 62 2.05 -6.90 1.10
C ARG A 62 1.79 -5.53 0.49
N VAL A 63 2.84 -4.83 0.07
CA VAL A 63 2.74 -3.52 -0.57
C VAL A 63 2.03 -3.62 -1.92
N HIS A 64 2.44 -4.56 -2.78
CA HIS A 64 1.82 -4.77 -4.08
C HIS A 64 0.35 -5.16 -3.93
N LEU A 65 0.06 -6.12 -3.06
CA LEU A 65 -1.30 -6.57 -2.83
C LEU A 65 -2.20 -5.44 -2.30
N ALA A 66 -1.72 -4.65 -1.33
CA ALA A 66 -2.48 -3.52 -0.80
C ALA A 66 -2.75 -2.45 -1.86
N HIS A 67 -1.78 -2.17 -2.73
CA HIS A 67 -1.93 -1.22 -3.83
C HIS A 67 -3.01 -1.69 -4.83
N GLU A 68 -2.96 -2.94 -5.26
CA GLU A 68 -3.94 -3.49 -6.21
C GLU A 68 -5.35 -3.60 -5.59
N ILE A 69 -5.46 -3.97 -4.32
CA ILE A 69 -6.73 -3.91 -3.59
C ILE A 69 -7.23 -2.45 -3.53
N GLY A 70 -6.33 -1.50 -3.34
CA GLY A 70 -6.65 -0.07 -3.38
C GLY A 70 -7.31 0.37 -4.68
N HIS A 71 -6.85 -0.12 -5.83
CA HIS A 71 -7.51 0.11 -7.12
C HIS A 71 -8.93 -0.48 -7.13
N CYS A 72 -9.09 -1.71 -6.66
CA CYS A 72 -10.39 -2.37 -6.59
C CYS A 72 -11.37 -1.66 -5.65
N GLU A 73 -10.95 -1.34 -4.44
CA GLU A 73 -11.79 -0.72 -3.42
C GLU A 73 -12.20 0.73 -3.75
N THR A 74 -11.35 1.47 -4.46
CA THR A 74 -11.61 2.86 -4.84
C THR A 74 -12.18 3.03 -6.25
N GLY A 75 -12.26 1.95 -7.04
CA GLY A 75 -12.65 2.01 -8.45
C GLY A 75 -11.68 2.82 -9.31
N SER A 76 -10.41 2.87 -8.92
CA SER A 76 -9.37 3.72 -9.53
C SER A 76 -8.68 2.99 -10.67
N PHE A 77 -9.39 2.77 -11.77
CA PHE A 77 -8.86 2.11 -12.97
C PHE A 77 -8.66 3.09 -14.12
N TYR A 78 -7.64 2.83 -14.91
CA TYR A 78 -7.33 3.57 -16.14
C TYR A 78 -6.87 2.59 -17.23
N ASN A 79 -6.86 3.03 -18.47
CA ASN A 79 -6.39 2.24 -19.60
C ASN A 79 -5.09 2.81 -20.18
N ALA A 80 -4.50 2.09 -21.15
CA ALA A 80 -3.24 2.49 -21.78
C ALA A 80 -3.32 3.83 -22.53
N TYR A 81 -4.52 4.30 -22.87
CA TYR A 81 -4.77 5.55 -23.59
C TYR A 81 -5.20 6.70 -22.67
N SER A 82 -5.31 6.46 -21.36
CA SER A 82 -5.64 7.51 -20.40
C SER A 82 -4.52 8.55 -20.33
N ASP A 83 -4.89 9.82 -20.19
CA ASP A 83 -3.95 10.91 -20.00
C ASP A 83 -3.11 10.70 -18.72
N PHE A 84 -1.89 11.24 -18.74
CA PHE A 84 -0.93 11.10 -17.63
C PHE A 84 -1.54 11.56 -16.29
N ASP A 85 -2.16 12.73 -16.26
CA ASP A 85 -2.81 13.29 -15.07
C ASP A 85 -3.91 12.38 -14.50
N ILE A 86 -4.63 11.67 -15.37
CA ILE A 86 -5.67 10.73 -14.98
C ILE A 86 -5.03 9.51 -14.31
N ARG A 87 -3.96 8.99 -14.91
CA ARG A 87 -3.22 7.85 -14.33
C ARG A 87 -2.67 8.20 -12.95
N GLU A 88 -1.98 9.33 -12.82
CA GLU A 88 -1.45 9.77 -11.51
C GLU A 88 -2.53 9.88 -10.43
N LYS A 89 -3.70 10.39 -10.76
CA LYS A 89 -4.81 10.48 -9.81
C LYS A 89 -5.31 9.12 -9.35
N HIS A 90 -5.37 8.15 -10.25
CA HIS A 90 -5.79 6.79 -9.93
C HIS A 90 -4.74 6.06 -9.10
N GLU A 91 -3.46 6.18 -9.47
CA GLU A 91 -2.34 5.65 -8.69
C GLU A 91 -2.32 6.25 -7.27
N LEU A 92 -2.46 7.56 -7.15
CA LEU A 92 -2.50 8.22 -5.85
C LEU A 92 -3.67 7.74 -4.98
N ARG A 93 -4.83 7.46 -5.56
CA ARG A 93 -5.96 6.91 -4.79
C ARG A 93 -5.67 5.52 -4.26
N ALA A 94 -5.10 4.65 -5.08
CA ALA A 94 -4.68 3.32 -4.67
C ALA A 94 -3.61 3.38 -3.57
N ASP A 95 -2.59 4.22 -3.77
CA ASP A 95 -1.53 4.45 -2.76
C ASP A 95 -2.08 5.05 -1.46
N CYS A 96 -3.04 5.96 -1.51
CA CYS A 96 -3.70 6.49 -0.32
C CYS A 96 -4.45 5.41 0.47
N TRP A 97 -5.14 4.52 -0.22
CA TRP A 97 -5.83 3.39 0.40
C TRP A 97 -4.83 2.43 1.06
N ALA A 98 -3.78 2.06 0.33
CA ALA A 98 -2.72 1.19 0.82
C ALA A 98 -1.98 1.80 2.02
N ALA A 99 -1.61 3.09 1.95
CA ALA A 99 -0.95 3.80 3.04
C ALA A 99 -1.82 3.83 4.31
N ALA A 100 -3.11 4.12 4.18
CA ALA A 100 -4.03 4.13 5.32
C ALA A 100 -4.14 2.76 5.99
N ARG A 101 -3.98 1.69 5.23
CA ARG A 101 -4.05 0.31 5.73
C ARG A 101 -2.74 -0.18 6.32
N LEU A 102 -1.62 0.02 5.63
CA LEU A 102 -0.31 -0.53 6.02
C LEU A 102 0.46 0.40 6.96
N VAL A 103 0.32 1.71 6.80
CA VAL A 103 1.01 2.75 7.56
C VAL A 103 -0.01 3.76 8.10
N PRO A 104 -0.89 3.37 9.04
CA PRO A 104 -1.89 4.28 9.57
C PRO A 104 -1.24 5.56 10.12
N ALA A 105 -1.77 6.73 9.71
CA ALA A 105 -1.17 8.03 10.02
C ALA A 105 -0.94 8.25 11.52
N GLN A 106 -1.90 7.87 12.36
CA GLN A 106 -1.79 8.03 13.81
C GLN A 106 -0.65 7.20 14.40
N GLU A 107 -0.43 5.99 13.87
CA GLU A 107 0.64 5.13 14.32
C GLU A 107 2.01 5.63 13.84
N LEU A 108 2.08 6.17 12.61
CA LEU A 108 3.29 6.81 12.09
C LEU A 108 3.67 8.03 12.94
N ILE A 109 2.71 8.89 13.27
CA ILE A 109 2.93 10.05 14.17
C ILE A 109 3.47 9.57 15.53
N CYS A 110 2.90 8.50 16.07
CA CYS A 110 3.36 7.94 17.35
C CYS A 110 4.81 7.43 17.25
N ALA A 111 5.17 6.73 16.17
CA ALA A 111 6.53 6.24 15.94
C ALA A 111 7.54 7.41 15.85
N LEU A 112 7.20 8.43 15.06
CA LEU A 112 8.03 9.65 14.94
C LEU A 112 8.22 10.36 16.29
N LYS A 113 7.17 10.51 17.10
CA LYS A 113 7.24 11.09 18.45
C LYS A 113 8.07 10.23 19.41
N CYS A 114 8.15 8.93 19.18
CA CYS A 114 9.00 8.00 19.93
C CYS A 114 10.48 8.02 19.47
N GLY A 115 10.81 8.86 18.47
CA GLY A 115 12.18 9.04 17.98
C GLY A 115 12.58 8.06 16.87
N VAL A 116 11.66 7.31 16.28
CA VAL A 116 11.93 6.50 15.09
C VAL A 116 11.81 7.42 13.87
N VAL A 117 12.93 7.94 13.38
CA VAL A 117 12.96 8.96 12.32
C VAL A 117 13.67 8.51 11.05
N GLU A 118 14.44 7.43 11.10
CA GLU A 118 15.11 6.86 9.94
C GLU A 118 14.10 6.09 9.06
N LEU A 119 14.20 6.30 7.74
CA LEU A 119 13.28 5.70 6.77
C LEU A 119 13.27 4.16 6.86
N TRP A 120 14.45 3.55 6.90
CA TRP A 120 14.57 2.09 7.00
C TRP A 120 13.96 1.54 8.30
N ALA A 121 14.14 2.26 9.42
CA ALA A 121 13.60 1.84 10.71
C ALA A 121 12.06 1.94 10.75
N LEU A 122 11.50 2.96 10.10
CA LEU A 122 10.06 3.08 9.92
C LEU A 122 9.54 1.97 9.01
N ALA A 123 10.21 1.70 7.88
CA ALA A 123 9.82 0.63 6.97
C ALA A 123 9.80 -0.75 7.67
N GLU A 124 10.84 -1.06 8.44
CA GLU A 124 10.91 -2.27 9.26
C GLU A 124 9.82 -2.32 10.34
N LEU A 125 9.60 -1.20 11.02
CA LEU A 125 8.57 -1.09 12.05
C LEU A 125 7.17 -1.38 11.50
N PHE A 126 6.87 -0.94 10.27
CA PHE A 126 5.59 -1.13 9.60
C PHE A 126 5.53 -2.37 8.72
N ASP A 127 6.67 -3.03 8.52
CA ASP A 127 6.81 -4.24 7.70
C ASP A 127 6.37 -4.00 6.24
N VAL A 128 6.89 -2.91 5.70
CA VAL A 128 6.71 -2.45 4.32
C VAL A 128 8.06 -2.15 3.69
N THR A 129 8.08 -1.92 2.37
CA THR A 129 9.31 -1.48 1.70
C THR A 129 9.63 -0.02 2.01
N GLU A 130 10.92 0.35 1.93
CA GLU A 130 11.33 1.75 2.15
C GLU A 130 10.68 2.71 1.15
N ASP A 131 10.59 2.30 -0.13
CA ASP A 131 9.93 3.08 -1.17
C ASP A 131 8.46 3.36 -0.84
N PHE A 132 7.77 2.35 -0.35
CA PHE A 132 6.36 2.52 0.05
C PHE A 132 6.23 3.38 1.31
N MET A 133 7.13 3.24 2.28
CA MET A 133 7.18 4.11 3.46
C MET A 133 7.38 5.57 3.04
N GLN A 134 8.33 5.84 2.13
CA GLN A 134 8.57 7.19 1.61
C GLN A 134 7.33 7.76 0.91
N ARG A 135 6.67 6.96 0.05
CA ARG A 135 5.41 7.37 -0.60
C ARG A 135 4.32 7.68 0.43
N SER A 136 4.17 6.84 1.45
CA SER A 136 3.18 7.05 2.52
C SER A 136 3.40 8.35 3.27
N ILE A 137 4.66 8.67 3.61
CA ILE A 137 5.05 9.93 4.25
C ILE A 137 4.72 11.11 3.35
N ASN A 138 5.07 11.04 2.07
CA ASN A 138 4.77 12.09 1.09
C ASN A 138 3.25 12.34 0.98
N ILE A 139 2.45 11.28 0.94
CA ILE A 139 0.98 11.38 0.94
C ILE A 139 0.49 12.13 2.19
N TYR A 140 0.99 11.80 3.37
CA TYR A 140 0.59 12.44 4.61
C TYR A 140 1.08 13.88 4.72
N CYS A 141 2.24 14.22 4.14
CA CYS A 141 2.68 15.61 4.01
C CYS A 141 1.76 16.40 3.07
N LEU A 142 1.42 15.86 1.90
CA LEU A 142 0.49 16.49 0.95
C LEU A 142 -0.90 16.73 1.54
N LYS A 143 -1.36 15.83 2.43
CA LYS A 143 -2.62 15.98 3.16
C LYS A 143 -2.53 16.92 4.38
N GLY A 144 -1.36 17.47 4.67
CA GLY A 144 -1.14 18.32 5.84
C GLY A 144 -1.19 17.60 7.19
N ILE A 145 -1.11 16.26 7.17
CA ILE A 145 -1.11 15.42 8.38
C ILE A 145 0.28 15.42 9.04
N LEU A 146 1.33 15.41 8.22
CA LEU A 146 2.72 15.54 8.63
C LEU A 146 3.32 16.85 8.11
N GLN A 147 4.29 17.40 8.85
CA GLN A 147 5.05 18.58 8.40
C GLN A 147 6.50 18.16 8.07
N PRO A 148 7.03 18.52 6.88
CA PRO A 148 8.44 18.28 6.55
C PRO A 148 9.39 19.14 7.39
N PRO A 149 10.64 18.69 7.67
CA PRO A 149 11.16 17.35 7.43
C PRO A 149 10.78 16.38 8.54
N CYS A 150 10.16 15.25 8.21
CA CYS A 150 9.71 14.25 9.20
C CYS A 150 10.71 13.11 9.41
N ILE A 151 11.66 12.94 8.48
CA ILE A 151 12.61 11.83 8.45
C ILE A 151 14.04 12.29 8.17
N VAL A 152 14.98 11.51 8.67
CA VAL A 152 16.41 11.59 8.37
C VAL A 152 16.78 10.43 7.44
N ASN A 153 17.40 10.76 6.30
CA ASN A 153 17.91 9.76 5.34
C ASN A 153 19.23 9.18 5.81
#